data_14e0fc70252da2f97ec661907bf15327
#
_entry.id   14e0fc70252da2f97ec661907bf15327
#
_cell.length_a   1.000
_cell.length_b   1.000
_cell.length_c   1.000
_cell.angle_alpha   90.00
_cell.angle_beta   90.00
_cell.angle_gamma   90.00
#
_symmetry.space_group_name_H-M   'P 1'
#
loop_
_entity.id
_entity.type
_entity.pdbx_description
1 polymer ?
#
loop_
_entity_poly.entity_id
_entity_poly.type
_entity_poly.pdbx_seq_one_letter_code
_entity_poly.pdbx_strand_id
1 'polypeptide(L)'
;MQETSFSIEILIHDDASTDGTDEIIRDYARHFPEKIFPLFEKENQYSKANHKCMDFYNYERARGKYIAYCEGDDYWTDSLKLQKQVSFLESHPEYSVCWHRYKRLILPGTIWEDDRCAEVLSSDRSGVDIDIKTFFKGWYTQPLTMVFRRSCFRFEWACRYKYYRDEHEIFHLLNAGKGYLLGFVGGVYVIHGGGVYGAHSDETQSRISCSVARELYLKNKGVYTRRFYEENLQWAIYQHINDIPRRIAFSLKLFMLNGSVKKLVKNIMR
;
A
#
# COMPACT_ATOMS: atom_id res chain seq x y z
N MET A 1 0.81 22.88 5.05
CA MET A 1 1.22 22.34 6.37
C MET A 1 -0.02 21.74 7.03
N GLN A 2 0.10 20.69 7.85
CA GLN A 2 -1.06 20.09 8.54
C GLN A 2 -1.42 20.92 9.78
N GLU A 3 -2.69 21.16 9.97
CA GLU A 3 -3.28 21.85 11.13
C GLU A 3 -3.86 20.81 12.08
N THR A 4 -3.26 20.69 13.28
CA THR A 4 -3.62 19.65 14.25
C THR A 4 -3.66 20.22 15.67
N SER A 5 -4.54 19.68 16.51
CA SER A 5 -4.58 19.95 17.95
C SER A 5 -3.57 19.11 18.75
N PHE A 6 -2.77 18.30 18.09
CA PHE A 6 -1.74 17.43 18.65
C PHE A 6 -0.39 17.65 17.95
N SER A 7 0.69 17.26 18.61
CA SER A 7 2.03 17.31 18.02
C SER A 7 2.23 16.22 16.96
N ILE A 8 3.02 16.54 15.93
CA ILE A 8 3.43 15.63 14.88
C ILE A 8 4.95 15.59 14.78
N GLU A 9 5.51 14.45 14.46
CA GLU A 9 6.87 14.27 14.00
C GLU A 9 6.86 13.81 12.54
N ILE A 10 7.82 14.27 11.76
CA ILE A 10 7.99 13.89 10.35
C ILE A 10 9.31 13.14 10.23
N LEU A 11 9.22 11.85 9.97
CA LEU A 11 10.37 10.98 9.81
C LEU A 11 10.61 10.80 8.32
N ILE A 12 11.74 11.28 7.82
CA ILE A 12 12.10 11.16 6.39
C ILE A 12 13.27 10.20 6.29
N HIS A 13 13.16 9.21 5.41
CA HIS A 13 14.25 8.33 5.05
C HIS A 13 14.64 8.61 3.60
N ASP A 14 15.86 9.05 3.39
CA ASP A 14 16.48 9.27 2.08
C ASP A 14 17.44 8.13 1.78
N ASP A 15 17.14 7.38 0.74
CA ASP A 15 17.90 6.17 0.34
C ASP A 15 19.02 6.48 -0.67
N ALA A 16 19.86 7.46 -0.32
CA ALA A 16 20.96 7.96 -1.12
C ALA A 16 20.51 8.57 -2.46
N SER A 17 19.57 9.50 -2.41
CA SER A 17 19.12 10.27 -3.58
C SER A 17 20.28 11.05 -4.22
N THR A 18 20.24 11.16 -5.56
CA THR A 18 21.28 11.83 -6.37
C THR A 18 20.76 13.03 -7.16
N ASP A 19 19.52 13.42 -6.96
CA ASP A 19 18.80 14.45 -7.68
C ASP A 19 18.63 15.77 -6.90
N GLY A 20 19.27 15.88 -5.73
CA GLY A 20 19.18 17.05 -4.83
C GLY A 20 18.05 16.95 -3.80
N THR A 21 17.33 15.81 -3.72
CA THR A 21 16.31 15.56 -2.70
C THR A 21 16.88 15.70 -1.28
N ASP A 22 18.08 15.20 -1.04
CA ASP A 22 18.74 15.27 0.28
C ASP A 22 19.02 16.72 0.73
N GLU A 23 19.38 17.63 -0.19
CA GLU A 23 19.59 19.03 0.10
C GLU A 23 18.29 19.72 0.54
N ILE A 24 17.18 19.41 -0.14
CA ILE A 24 15.83 19.91 0.22
C ILE A 24 15.45 19.41 1.62
N ILE A 25 15.64 18.13 1.90
CA ILE A 25 15.34 17.55 3.21
C ILE A 25 16.16 18.21 4.31
N ARG A 26 17.47 18.43 4.10
CA ARG A 26 18.36 19.11 5.05
C ARG A 26 17.92 20.54 5.32
N ASP A 27 17.46 21.24 4.29
CA ASP A 27 16.98 22.62 4.43
C ASP A 27 15.72 22.68 5.29
N TYR A 28 14.72 21.84 5.01
CA TYR A 28 13.51 21.75 5.83
C TYR A 28 13.80 21.30 7.27
N ALA A 29 14.72 20.36 7.48
CA ALA A 29 15.11 19.92 8.82
C ALA A 29 15.80 21.04 9.63
N ARG A 30 16.57 21.92 8.97
CA ARG A 30 17.14 23.11 9.63
C ARG A 30 16.09 24.13 10.04
N HIS A 31 15.05 24.31 9.23
CA HIS A 31 13.96 25.24 9.53
C HIS A 31 12.98 24.71 10.58
N PHE A 32 12.82 23.38 10.69
CA PHE A 32 11.88 22.74 11.61
C PHE A 32 12.53 21.59 12.40
N PRO A 33 13.60 21.85 13.17
CA PRO A 33 14.40 20.82 13.83
C PRO A 33 13.64 20.03 14.90
N GLU A 34 12.57 20.59 15.44
CA GLU A 34 11.71 19.93 16.43
C GLU A 34 10.62 19.04 15.82
N LYS A 35 10.47 19.06 14.48
CA LYS A 35 9.41 18.31 13.76
C LYS A 35 9.95 17.35 12.73
N ILE A 36 11.05 17.70 12.03
CA ILE A 36 11.56 16.93 10.89
C ILE A 36 12.85 16.22 11.31
N PHE A 37 12.81 14.91 11.24
CA PHE A 37 13.90 14.02 11.66
C PHE A 37 14.33 13.15 10.47
N PRO A 38 15.31 13.61 9.65
CA PRO A 38 15.78 12.85 8.51
C PRO A 38 16.72 11.70 8.92
N LEU A 39 16.73 10.68 8.09
CA LEU A 39 17.74 9.63 8.06
C LEU A 39 18.28 9.55 6.63
N PHE A 40 19.59 9.73 6.45
CA PHE A 40 20.24 9.69 5.15
C PHE A 40 21.10 8.43 5.05
N GLU A 41 20.83 7.61 4.03
CA GLU A 41 21.69 6.49 3.71
C GLU A 41 22.90 6.94 2.89
N LYS A 42 24.02 6.23 3.05
CA LYS A 42 25.25 6.47 2.25
C LYS A 42 25.20 5.78 0.90
N GLU A 43 24.38 4.75 0.79
CA GLU A 43 24.24 3.89 -0.39
C GLU A 43 22.79 3.40 -0.47
N ASN A 44 22.28 3.21 -1.69
CA ASN A 44 20.91 2.76 -1.92
C ASN A 44 20.66 1.39 -1.28
N GLN A 45 19.89 1.35 -0.21
CA GLN A 45 19.55 0.16 0.56
C GLN A 45 18.45 -0.66 -0.11
N TYR A 46 17.52 0.01 -0.80
CA TYR A 46 16.43 -0.67 -1.50
C TYR A 46 16.97 -1.67 -2.53
N SER A 47 17.98 -1.29 -3.30
CA SER A 47 18.62 -2.17 -4.27
C SER A 47 19.41 -3.32 -3.62
N LYS A 48 20.02 -3.09 -2.45
CA LYS A 48 20.79 -4.10 -1.71
C LYS A 48 19.92 -5.10 -0.95
N ALA A 49 18.82 -4.61 -0.39
CA ALA A 49 17.94 -5.40 0.49
C ALA A 49 16.96 -6.31 -0.27
N ASN A 50 17.16 -6.57 -1.57
CA ASN A 50 16.19 -7.30 -2.41
C ASN A 50 14.77 -6.73 -2.29
N HIS A 51 14.65 -5.40 -2.33
CA HIS A 51 13.39 -4.66 -2.29
C HIS A 51 12.58 -4.86 -0.99
N LYS A 52 13.24 -5.04 0.14
CA LYS A 52 12.56 -5.00 1.43
C LYS A 52 12.05 -3.59 1.72
N CYS A 53 10.91 -3.54 2.36
CA CYS A 53 10.24 -2.29 2.71
C CYS A 53 11.18 -1.36 3.49
N MET A 54 11.45 -0.20 2.93
CA MET A 54 12.33 0.81 3.54
C MET A 54 11.63 1.57 4.68
N ASP A 55 10.30 1.46 4.76
CA ASP A 55 9.50 2.09 5.82
C ASP A 55 9.89 1.63 7.21
N PHE A 56 10.52 0.45 7.32
CA PHE A 56 10.98 -0.09 8.61
C PHE A 56 11.93 0.83 9.35
N TYR A 57 12.81 1.53 8.65
CA TYR A 57 13.73 2.47 9.27
C TYR A 57 12.99 3.61 10.00
N ASN A 58 11.86 4.05 9.43
CA ASN A 58 11.02 5.06 10.04
C ASN A 58 10.13 4.48 11.15
N TYR A 59 9.61 3.26 10.99
CA TYR A 59 8.79 2.62 12.03
C TYR A 59 9.51 2.40 13.35
N GLU A 60 10.76 1.94 13.31
CA GLU A 60 11.54 1.67 14.52
C GLU A 60 11.74 2.91 15.37
N ARG A 61 11.92 4.07 14.73
CA ARG A 61 12.16 5.35 15.41
C ARG A 61 10.89 6.16 15.65
N ALA A 62 9.73 5.75 15.11
CA ALA A 62 8.47 6.45 15.31
C ALA A 62 8.00 6.36 16.77
N ARG A 63 7.64 7.52 17.34
CA ARG A 63 7.16 7.67 18.74
C ARG A 63 5.66 7.92 18.81
N GLY A 64 5.06 8.36 17.70
CA GLY A 64 3.66 8.72 17.63
C GLY A 64 2.70 7.57 17.95
N LYS A 65 1.55 7.88 18.53
CA LYS A 65 0.44 6.93 18.76
C LYS A 65 -0.15 6.43 17.45
N TYR A 66 -0.09 7.26 16.41
CA TYR A 66 -0.56 7.00 15.06
C TYR A 66 0.58 7.12 14.06
N ILE A 67 0.50 6.34 12.99
CA ILE A 67 1.40 6.42 11.85
C ILE A 67 0.59 6.87 10.63
N ALA A 68 1.14 7.82 9.87
CA ALA A 68 0.62 8.29 8.60
C ALA A 68 1.72 8.22 7.55
N TYR A 69 1.39 7.72 6.36
CA TYR A 69 2.31 7.68 5.23
C TYR A 69 2.12 8.86 4.29
N CYS A 70 3.22 9.26 3.67
CA CYS A 70 3.24 10.05 2.44
C CYS A 70 4.52 9.69 1.71
N GLU A 71 4.42 9.07 0.55
CA GLU A 71 5.54 8.76 -0.32
C GLU A 71 6.11 10.05 -0.91
N GLY A 72 7.37 10.05 -1.33
CA GLY A 72 8.07 11.28 -1.74
C GLY A 72 7.57 11.88 -3.06
N ASP A 73 6.85 11.11 -3.87
CA ASP A 73 6.21 11.51 -5.13
C ASP A 73 4.73 11.88 -4.97
N ASP A 74 4.15 11.68 -3.77
CA ASP A 74 2.76 11.99 -3.44
C ASP A 74 2.63 13.25 -2.56
N TYR A 75 1.44 13.82 -2.45
CA TYR A 75 1.20 14.95 -1.57
C TYR A 75 -0.23 15.05 -1.02
N TRP A 76 -0.34 15.60 0.18
CA TRP A 76 -1.64 15.88 0.82
C TRP A 76 -2.15 17.26 0.43
N THR A 77 -3.46 17.36 0.16
CA THR A 77 -4.14 18.58 -0.27
C THR A 77 -5.08 19.17 0.78
N ASP A 78 -5.45 18.38 1.79
CA ASP A 78 -6.32 18.84 2.89
C ASP A 78 -5.45 19.13 4.13
N SER A 79 -5.40 20.39 4.57
CA SER A 79 -4.63 20.80 5.76
C SER A 79 -5.14 20.16 7.06
N LEU A 80 -6.37 19.69 7.09
CA LEU A 80 -7.00 19.03 8.23
C LEU A 80 -7.00 17.49 8.12
N LYS A 81 -6.29 16.92 7.12
CA LYS A 81 -6.30 15.48 6.89
C LYS A 81 -5.94 14.67 8.13
N LEU A 82 -4.83 15.00 8.79
CA LEU A 82 -4.40 14.30 10.01
C LEU A 82 -5.37 14.52 11.16
N GLN A 83 -5.88 15.74 11.32
CA GLN A 83 -6.86 16.05 12.38
C GLN A 83 -8.13 15.19 12.22
N LYS A 84 -8.68 15.11 11.00
CA LYS A 84 -9.90 14.32 10.71
C LYS A 84 -9.69 12.83 10.99
N GLN A 85 -8.58 12.26 10.51
CA GLN A 85 -8.31 10.83 10.65
C GLN A 85 -7.98 10.43 12.09
N VAL A 86 -7.18 11.23 12.80
CA VAL A 86 -6.87 10.97 14.21
C VAL A 86 -8.12 11.14 15.07
N SER A 87 -8.93 12.18 14.85
CA SER A 87 -10.20 12.36 15.57
C SER A 87 -11.15 11.19 15.37
N PHE A 88 -11.24 10.66 14.14
CA PHE A 88 -12.02 9.46 13.87
C PHE A 88 -11.51 8.26 14.67
N LEU A 89 -10.20 7.98 14.60
CA LEU A 89 -9.63 6.85 15.35
C LEU A 89 -9.77 7.03 16.85
N GLU A 90 -9.59 8.24 17.41
CA GLU A 90 -9.78 8.48 18.85
C GLU A 90 -11.22 8.20 19.30
N SER A 91 -12.20 8.55 18.48
CA SER A 91 -13.63 8.34 18.78
C SER A 91 -14.07 6.89 18.58
N HIS A 92 -13.30 6.07 17.85
CA HIS A 92 -13.69 4.72 17.46
C HIS A 92 -12.54 3.74 17.76
N PRO A 93 -12.40 3.28 19.01
CA PRO A 93 -11.29 2.44 19.43
C PRO A 93 -11.25 1.05 18.77
N GLU A 94 -12.36 0.59 18.20
CA GLU A 94 -12.46 -0.68 17.46
C GLU A 94 -11.81 -0.64 16.07
N TYR A 95 -11.46 0.56 15.55
CA TYR A 95 -10.76 0.69 14.27
C TYR A 95 -9.24 0.77 14.48
N SER A 96 -8.51 -0.06 13.75
CA SER A 96 -7.05 -0.08 13.73
C SER A 96 -6.47 0.89 12.71
N VAL A 97 -7.20 1.16 11.63
CA VAL A 97 -6.75 1.92 10.47
C VAL A 97 -7.91 2.68 9.83
N CYS A 98 -7.62 3.86 9.29
CA CYS A 98 -8.54 4.56 8.42
C CYS A 98 -7.81 5.16 7.20
N TRP A 99 -8.57 5.32 6.13
CA TRP A 99 -8.13 5.93 4.87
C TRP A 99 -9.03 7.10 4.51
N HIS A 100 -8.61 7.90 3.54
CA HIS A 100 -9.43 8.91 2.87
C HIS A 100 -9.39 8.68 1.35
N ARG A 101 -10.24 9.38 0.62
CA ARG A 101 -10.23 9.41 -0.85
C ARG A 101 -9.06 10.23 -1.39
N TYR A 102 -8.69 9.99 -2.64
CA TYR A 102 -7.59 10.68 -3.30
C TYR A 102 -7.92 10.99 -4.76
N LYS A 103 -7.17 11.92 -5.36
CA LYS A 103 -7.13 12.12 -6.81
C LYS A 103 -5.91 11.42 -7.38
N ARG A 104 -5.98 11.03 -8.65
CA ARG A 104 -4.85 10.48 -9.40
C ARG A 104 -4.36 11.51 -10.37
N LEU A 105 -3.05 11.78 -10.37
CA LEU A 105 -2.38 12.64 -11.33
C LEU A 105 -1.42 11.80 -12.18
N ILE A 106 -1.70 11.68 -13.47
CA ILE A 106 -0.92 10.87 -14.40
C ILE A 106 0.01 11.77 -15.21
N LEU A 107 1.31 11.58 -15.06
CA LEU A 107 2.36 12.31 -15.76
C LEU A 107 2.94 11.47 -16.93
N PRO A 108 3.47 12.13 -17.98
CA PRO A 108 3.66 13.60 -18.16
C PRO A 108 2.42 14.35 -18.68
N GLY A 109 1.32 13.67 -18.96
CA GLY A 109 0.16 14.28 -19.64
C GLY A 109 -0.69 15.20 -18.76
N THR A 110 -0.44 15.34 -17.46
CA THR A 110 -1.26 16.09 -16.50
C THR A 110 -2.73 15.67 -16.53
N ILE A 111 -2.97 14.37 -16.64
CA ILE A 111 -4.32 13.79 -16.68
C ILE A 111 -4.77 13.55 -15.25
N TRP A 112 -5.96 14.10 -14.90
CA TRP A 112 -6.57 13.91 -13.59
C TRP A 112 -7.66 12.85 -13.64
N GLU A 113 -7.60 11.91 -12.71
CA GLU A 113 -8.61 10.87 -12.53
C GLU A 113 -9.10 10.82 -11.09
N ASP A 114 -10.32 10.33 -10.90
CA ASP A 114 -10.84 10.00 -9.58
C ASP A 114 -10.30 8.64 -9.11
N ASP A 115 -10.33 8.48 -7.79
CA ASP A 115 -10.10 7.17 -7.17
C ASP A 115 -11.25 6.19 -7.47
N ARG A 116 -11.04 4.94 -7.10
CA ARG A 116 -12.06 3.89 -7.23
C ARG A 116 -12.98 3.77 -6.00
N CYS A 117 -12.84 4.67 -5.03
CA CYS A 117 -13.60 4.58 -3.77
C CYS A 117 -15.11 4.68 -3.96
N ALA A 118 -15.57 5.32 -5.05
CA ALA A 118 -16.99 5.37 -5.40
C ALA A 118 -17.63 3.97 -5.57
N GLU A 119 -16.83 2.93 -5.84
CA GLU A 119 -17.31 1.55 -5.98
C GLU A 119 -17.76 0.93 -4.64
N VAL A 120 -17.31 1.47 -3.52
CA VAL A 120 -17.56 0.95 -2.17
C VAL A 120 -18.28 1.93 -1.25
N LEU A 121 -18.19 3.23 -1.54
CA LEU A 121 -18.85 4.26 -0.74
C LEU A 121 -20.38 4.21 -0.86
N SER A 122 -21.05 4.46 0.25
CA SER A 122 -22.49 4.68 0.27
C SER A 122 -22.91 5.94 -0.52
N SER A 123 -24.22 6.08 -0.79
CA SER A 123 -24.76 7.20 -1.58
C SER A 123 -24.50 8.57 -0.96
N ASP A 124 -24.41 8.66 0.38
CA ASP A 124 -24.09 9.88 1.11
C ASP A 124 -22.59 10.22 1.14
N ARG A 125 -21.75 9.27 0.67
CA ARG A 125 -20.30 9.40 0.62
C ARG A 125 -19.63 9.81 1.94
N SER A 126 -20.28 9.59 3.07
CA SER A 126 -19.73 9.92 4.41
C SER A 126 -18.55 9.05 4.79
N GLY A 127 -18.56 7.78 4.36
CA GLY A 127 -17.53 6.78 4.56
C GLY A 127 -18.11 5.36 4.57
N VAL A 128 -17.22 4.38 4.70
CA VAL A 128 -17.59 2.95 4.69
C VAL A 128 -16.58 2.09 5.44
N ASP A 129 -17.06 1.03 6.09
CA ASP A 129 -16.23 -0.02 6.66
C ASP A 129 -15.47 -0.77 5.59
N ILE A 130 -14.17 -0.94 5.79
CA ILE A 130 -13.30 -1.78 4.97
C ILE A 130 -12.86 -2.97 5.81
N ASP A 131 -13.36 -4.14 5.48
CA ASP A 131 -12.94 -5.40 6.03
C ASP A 131 -11.99 -6.16 5.07
N ILE A 132 -11.43 -7.26 5.51
CA ILE A 132 -10.55 -8.11 4.69
C ILE A 132 -11.24 -8.56 3.39
N LYS A 133 -12.54 -8.82 3.43
CA LYS A 133 -13.30 -9.24 2.24
C LYS A 133 -13.41 -8.11 1.22
N THR A 134 -13.69 -6.90 1.67
CA THR A 134 -13.77 -5.71 0.82
C THR A 134 -12.39 -5.37 0.27
N PHE A 135 -11.37 -5.38 1.11
CA PHE A 135 -9.99 -5.09 0.73
C PHE A 135 -9.49 -6.00 -0.40
N PHE A 136 -9.73 -7.31 -0.32
CA PHE A 136 -9.29 -8.25 -1.36
C PHE A 136 -10.17 -8.29 -2.60
N LYS A 137 -11.28 -7.56 -2.66
CA LYS A 137 -12.08 -7.42 -3.88
C LYS A 137 -11.55 -6.37 -4.85
N GLY A 138 -10.84 -5.38 -4.36
CA GLY A 138 -10.30 -4.30 -5.16
C GLY A 138 -9.38 -3.39 -4.37
N TRP A 139 -8.45 -2.75 -5.06
CA TRP A 139 -7.55 -1.78 -4.46
C TRP A 139 -8.21 -0.40 -4.44
N TYR A 140 -8.70 0.01 -3.28
CA TYR A 140 -9.42 1.27 -3.08
C TYR A 140 -8.60 2.33 -2.35
N THR A 141 -7.45 1.97 -1.81
CA THR A 141 -6.64 2.82 -0.94
C THR A 141 -5.21 2.95 -1.47
N GLN A 142 -4.50 3.97 -1.03
CA GLN A 142 -3.07 4.15 -1.29
C GLN A 142 -2.36 4.44 0.03
N PRO A 143 -1.04 4.18 0.16
CA PRO A 143 -0.29 4.47 1.38
C PRO A 143 -0.48 5.90 1.88
N LEU A 144 -0.40 6.90 0.98
CA LEU A 144 -0.59 8.32 1.32
C LEU A 144 -1.93 8.62 2.01
N THR A 145 -2.94 7.76 1.84
CA THR A 145 -4.28 7.97 2.42
C THR A 145 -4.42 7.39 3.83
N MET A 146 -3.49 6.55 4.24
CA MET A 146 -3.58 5.73 5.44
C MET A 146 -3.15 6.46 6.70
N VAL A 147 -3.92 6.26 7.79
CA VAL A 147 -3.50 6.50 9.17
C VAL A 147 -3.91 5.30 10.01
N PHE A 148 -3.00 4.77 10.80
CA PHE A 148 -3.28 3.61 11.65
C PHE A 148 -2.70 3.74 13.07
N ARG A 149 -3.21 2.95 13.99
CA ARG A 149 -2.69 2.84 15.35
C ARG A 149 -1.36 2.13 15.34
N ARG A 150 -0.29 2.78 15.81
CA ARG A 150 1.02 2.15 15.94
C ARG A 150 0.99 0.87 16.76
N SER A 151 0.14 0.78 17.78
CA SER A 151 -0.02 -0.43 18.61
C SER A 151 -0.59 -1.65 17.85
N CYS A 152 -1.23 -1.43 16.70
CA CYS A 152 -1.78 -2.48 15.84
C CYS A 152 -0.78 -3.00 14.80
N PHE A 153 0.40 -2.40 14.68
CA PHE A 153 1.47 -2.85 13.81
C PHE A 153 2.60 -3.50 14.63
N ARG A 154 3.13 -4.60 14.12
CA ARG A 154 4.29 -5.27 14.70
C ARG A 154 5.33 -5.51 13.62
N PHE A 155 6.49 -4.92 13.82
CA PHE A 155 7.63 -5.05 12.90
C PHE A 155 8.00 -6.50 12.58
N GLU A 156 7.88 -7.40 13.55
CA GLU A 156 8.18 -8.82 13.38
C GLU A 156 7.28 -9.50 12.32
N TRP A 157 6.10 -8.95 12.06
CA TRP A 157 5.23 -9.47 10.99
C TRP A 157 5.85 -9.21 9.62
N ALA A 158 6.33 -8.00 9.41
CA ALA A 158 6.96 -7.60 8.17
C ALA A 158 8.24 -8.42 7.87
N CYS A 159 9.07 -8.67 8.89
CA CYS A 159 10.28 -9.47 8.76
C CYS A 159 10.02 -10.93 8.35
N ARG A 160 8.79 -11.44 8.55
CA ARG A 160 8.42 -12.80 8.14
C ARG A 160 8.20 -12.95 6.64
N TYR A 161 8.02 -11.83 5.91
CA TYR A 161 7.72 -11.85 4.49
C TYR A 161 8.97 -11.55 3.66
N LYS A 162 9.18 -12.36 2.62
CA LYS A 162 10.23 -12.09 1.62
C LYS A 162 9.81 -10.97 0.67
N TYR A 163 8.52 -10.94 0.34
CA TYR A 163 7.92 -10.00 -0.61
C TYR A 163 6.99 -9.02 0.10
N TYR A 164 7.42 -8.49 1.27
CA TYR A 164 6.58 -7.56 2.04
C TYR A 164 6.17 -6.35 1.21
N ARG A 165 4.86 -6.02 1.27
CA ARG A 165 4.21 -4.88 0.63
C ARG A 165 2.99 -4.47 1.43
N ASP A 166 2.35 -3.40 0.99
CA ASP A 166 1.16 -2.78 1.58
C ASP A 166 0.03 -3.79 1.84
N GLU A 167 -0.14 -4.79 0.96
CA GLU A 167 -1.14 -5.85 1.15
C GLU A 167 -0.93 -6.64 2.45
N HIS A 168 0.32 -6.88 2.82
CA HIS A 168 0.63 -7.57 4.07
C HIS A 168 0.32 -6.70 5.27
N GLU A 169 0.68 -5.42 5.21
CA GLU A 169 0.43 -4.47 6.28
C GLU A 169 -1.06 -4.28 6.52
N ILE A 170 -1.81 -3.97 5.46
CA ILE A 170 -3.25 -3.76 5.53
C ILE A 170 -3.94 -5.03 6.04
N PHE A 171 -3.50 -6.22 5.58
CA PHE A 171 -4.02 -7.50 6.10
C PHE A 171 -3.82 -7.62 7.62
N HIS A 172 -2.65 -7.29 8.13
CA HIS A 172 -2.38 -7.37 9.58
C HIS A 172 -3.15 -6.31 10.37
N LEU A 173 -3.27 -5.09 9.84
CA LEU A 173 -4.07 -4.04 10.46
C LEU A 173 -5.55 -4.42 10.54
N LEU A 174 -6.12 -4.97 9.45
CA LEU A 174 -7.52 -5.44 9.42
C LEU A 174 -7.78 -6.68 10.27
N ASN A 175 -6.75 -7.44 10.65
CA ASN A 175 -6.89 -8.50 11.66
C ASN A 175 -6.76 -7.98 13.10
N ALA A 176 -6.14 -6.81 13.30
CA ALA A 176 -5.99 -6.19 14.62
C ALA A 176 -7.21 -5.33 15.01
N GLY A 177 -8.00 -4.88 14.03
CA GLY A 177 -9.19 -4.08 14.23
C GLY A 177 -9.92 -3.83 12.92
N LYS A 178 -11.01 -3.05 12.95
CA LYS A 178 -11.72 -2.64 11.75
C LYS A 178 -10.93 -1.62 10.94
N GLY A 179 -11.23 -1.48 9.66
CA GLY A 179 -10.78 -0.41 8.79
C GLY A 179 -11.95 0.49 8.37
N TYR A 180 -11.69 1.76 8.14
CA TYR A 180 -12.70 2.72 7.69
C TYR A 180 -12.18 3.64 6.58
N LEU A 181 -12.92 3.76 5.50
CA LEU A 181 -12.65 4.72 4.43
C LEU A 181 -13.51 5.97 4.65
N LEU A 182 -12.87 7.08 4.99
CA LEU A 182 -13.50 8.39 5.13
C LEU A 182 -13.79 9.00 3.74
N GLY A 183 -14.94 9.65 3.59
CA GLY A 183 -15.46 10.13 2.31
C GLY A 183 -14.79 11.39 1.73
N PHE A 184 -13.89 12.07 2.47
CA PHE A 184 -13.22 13.28 1.99
C PHE A 184 -11.99 12.97 1.13
N VAL A 185 -11.70 13.85 0.18
CA VAL A 185 -10.47 13.79 -0.64
C VAL A 185 -9.36 14.54 0.09
N GLY A 186 -8.28 13.84 0.46
CA GLY A 186 -7.22 14.40 1.31
C GLY A 186 -5.83 14.45 0.66
N GLY A 187 -5.66 13.91 -0.55
CA GLY A 187 -4.36 13.90 -1.21
C GLY A 187 -4.40 13.53 -2.69
N VAL A 188 -3.23 13.55 -3.30
CA VAL A 188 -3.01 13.23 -4.71
C VAL A 188 -1.96 12.12 -4.81
N TYR A 189 -2.34 11.04 -5.47
CA TYR A 189 -1.47 9.95 -5.89
C TYR A 189 -0.90 10.25 -7.26
N VAL A 190 0.42 10.38 -7.36
CA VAL A 190 1.11 10.74 -8.60
C VAL A 190 1.60 9.48 -9.32
N ILE A 191 1.16 9.29 -10.54
CA ILE A 191 1.56 8.18 -11.41
C ILE A 191 2.54 8.69 -12.44
N HIS A 192 3.77 8.17 -12.41
CA HIS A 192 4.84 8.57 -13.33
C HIS A 192 5.70 7.36 -13.74
N GLY A 193 6.49 7.51 -14.80
CA GLY A 193 7.29 6.41 -15.35
C GLY A 193 8.45 5.93 -14.49
N GLY A 194 8.82 6.66 -13.42
CA GLY A 194 9.88 6.31 -12.47
C GLY A 194 9.42 5.56 -11.24
N GLY A 195 8.11 5.35 -11.06
CA GLY A 195 7.56 4.67 -9.89
C GLY A 195 7.99 3.20 -9.80
N VAL A 196 8.32 2.73 -8.59
CA VAL A 196 8.87 1.38 -8.34
C VAL A 196 7.97 0.26 -8.89
N TYR A 197 6.65 0.41 -8.79
CA TYR A 197 5.70 -0.58 -9.30
C TYR A 197 5.24 -0.24 -10.72
N GLY A 198 4.91 1.02 -10.98
CA GLY A 198 4.39 1.50 -12.28
C GLY A 198 5.39 1.41 -13.43
N ALA A 199 6.70 1.39 -13.15
CA ALA A 199 7.75 1.21 -14.15
C ALA A 199 7.83 -0.21 -14.73
N HIS A 200 7.18 -1.20 -14.08
CA HIS A 200 7.19 -2.58 -14.54
C HIS A 200 6.08 -2.86 -15.55
N SER A 201 6.35 -3.75 -16.53
CA SER A 201 5.32 -4.27 -17.41
C SER A 201 4.23 -5.03 -16.63
N ASP A 202 3.02 -5.11 -17.17
CA ASP A 202 1.90 -5.85 -16.57
C ASP A 202 2.25 -7.32 -16.27
N GLU A 203 3.05 -7.95 -17.12
CA GLU A 203 3.58 -9.30 -16.88
C GLU A 203 4.42 -9.37 -15.61
N THR A 204 5.31 -8.40 -15.40
CA THR A 204 6.17 -8.35 -14.21
C THR A 204 5.35 -8.01 -12.98
N GLN A 205 4.44 -7.03 -13.07
CA GLN A 205 3.52 -6.68 -11.99
C GLN A 205 2.69 -7.89 -11.55
N SER A 206 2.12 -8.65 -12.49
CA SER A 206 1.32 -9.84 -12.17
C SER A 206 2.13 -10.92 -11.46
N ARG A 207 3.41 -11.10 -11.81
CA ARG A 207 4.32 -12.04 -11.14
C ARG A 207 4.65 -11.60 -9.71
N ILE A 208 4.89 -10.32 -9.50
CA ILE A 208 5.12 -9.72 -8.18
C ILE A 208 3.88 -9.95 -7.31
N SER A 209 2.71 -9.54 -7.77
CA SER A 209 1.45 -9.69 -7.04
C SER A 209 1.10 -11.16 -6.74
N CYS A 210 1.39 -12.07 -7.66
CA CYS A 210 1.28 -13.52 -7.38
C CYS A 210 2.22 -13.98 -6.26
N SER A 211 3.43 -13.45 -6.19
CA SER A 211 4.40 -13.81 -5.15
C SER A 211 3.96 -13.31 -3.79
N VAL A 212 3.49 -12.07 -3.72
CA VAL A 212 2.89 -11.43 -2.54
C VAL A 212 1.68 -12.22 -2.05
N ALA A 213 0.70 -12.44 -2.93
CA ALA A 213 -0.53 -13.15 -2.58
C ALA A 213 -0.28 -14.61 -2.15
N ARG A 214 0.67 -15.29 -2.82
CA ARG A 214 1.09 -16.65 -2.43
C ARG A 214 1.70 -16.69 -1.04
N GLU A 215 2.61 -15.75 -0.76
CA GLU A 215 3.28 -15.71 0.53
C GLU A 215 2.29 -15.39 1.65
N LEU A 216 1.41 -14.42 1.42
CA LEU A 216 0.34 -14.07 2.35
C LEU A 216 -0.55 -15.29 2.66
N TYR A 217 -1.01 -16.03 1.64
CA TYR A 217 -1.80 -17.24 1.81
C TYR A 217 -1.07 -18.34 2.56
N LEU A 218 0.20 -18.62 2.21
CA LEU A 218 0.96 -19.71 2.85
C LEU A 218 1.19 -19.48 4.34
N LYS A 219 1.39 -18.21 4.73
CA LYS A 219 1.65 -17.83 6.14
C LYS A 219 0.37 -17.57 6.93
N ASN A 220 -0.71 -17.21 6.26
CA ASN A 220 -1.99 -16.86 6.89
C ASN A 220 -3.14 -17.58 6.15
N LYS A 221 -3.18 -18.90 6.27
CA LYS A 221 -4.18 -19.74 5.59
C LYS A 221 -5.60 -19.35 6.00
N GLY A 222 -6.40 -18.90 5.04
CA GLY A 222 -7.78 -18.50 5.23
C GLY A 222 -8.53 -18.41 3.90
N VAL A 223 -9.85 -18.25 3.96
CA VAL A 223 -10.71 -18.18 2.76
C VAL A 223 -10.35 -16.97 1.90
N TYR A 224 -10.15 -15.80 2.53
CA TYR A 224 -9.87 -14.55 1.81
C TYR A 224 -8.45 -14.49 1.24
N THR A 225 -7.44 -14.92 1.98
CA THR A 225 -6.05 -14.98 1.48
C THR A 225 -5.90 -15.99 0.36
N ARG A 226 -6.63 -17.13 0.43
CA ARG A 226 -6.71 -18.12 -0.66
C ARG A 226 -7.33 -17.50 -1.90
N ARG A 227 -8.49 -16.83 -1.76
CA ARG A 227 -9.18 -16.19 -2.88
C ARG A 227 -8.32 -15.10 -3.51
N PHE A 228 -7.66 -14.27 -2.72
CA PHE A 228 -6.73 -13.27 -3.20
C PHE A 228 -5.60 -13.89 -4.03
N TYR A 229 -5.05 -15.03 -3.59
CA TYR A 229 -4.05 -15.76 -4.37
C TYR A 229 -4.62 -16.34 -5.66
N GLU A 230 -5.83 -16.90 -5.64
CA GLU A 230 -6.52 -17.39 -6.85
C GLU A 230 -6.73 -16.28 -7.89
N GLU A 231 -7.17 -15.11 -7.48
CA GLU A 231 -7.40 -13.95 -8.36
C GLU A 231 -6.08 -13.44 -8.98
N ASN A 232 -5.01 -13.36 -8.22
CA ASN A 232 -3.69 -13.00 -8.73
C ASN A 232 -3.11 -14.04 -9.70
N LEU A 233 -3.32 -15.33 -9.45
CA LEU A 233 -2.98 -16.38 -10.41
C LEU A 233 -3.75 -16.24 -11.71
N GLN A 234 -5.06 -15.93 -11.65
CA GLN A 234 -5.87 -15.72 -12.84
C GLN A 234 -5.42 -14.50 -13.64
N TRP A 235 -5.04 -13.41 -12.97
CA TRP A 235 -4.46 -12.25 -13.61
C TRP A 235 -3.12 -12.58 -14.29
N ALA A 236 -2.22 -13.28 -13.61
CA ALA A 236 -0.94 -13.70 -14.20
C ALA A 236 -1.12 -14.64 -15.42
N ILE A 237 -2.09 -15.54 -15.39
CA ILE A 237 -2.43 -16.39 -16.54
C ILE A 237 -2.85 -15.52 -17.74
N TYR A 238 -3.64 -14.48 -17.50
CA TYR A 238 -4.08 -13.56 -18.53
C TYR A 238 -2.92 -12.74 -19.11
N GLN A 239 -2.07 -12.19 -18.27
CA GLN A 239 -0.91 -11.38 -18.70
C GLN A 239 0.15 -12.21 -19.47
N HIS A 240 0.22 -13.53 -19.22
CA HIS A 240 1.16 -14.43 -19.88
C HIS A 240 0.49 -15.27 -20.98
N ILE A 241 -0.54 -14.73 -21.66
CA ILE A 241 -1.31 -15.49 -22.66
C ILE A 241 -0.43 -15.99 -23.81
N ASN A 242 0.57 -15.24 -24.21
CA ASN A 242 1.52 -15.57 -25.28
C ASN A 242 2.76 -16.34 -24.78
N ASP A 243 2.99 -16.41 -23.46
CA ASP A 243 4.08 -17.18 -22.84
C ASP A 243 3.52 -18.52 -22.36
N ILE A 244 3.43 -19.49 -23.27
CA ILE A 244 2.81 -20.80 -23.03
C ILE A 244 3.39 -21.51 -21.78
N PRO A 245 4.74 -21.60 -21.61
CA PRO A 245 5.30 -22.25 -20.42
C PRO A 245 4.85 -21.61 -19.12
N ARG A 246 4.88 -20.28 -19.02
CA ARG A 246 4.46 -19.57 -17.80
C ARG A 246 2.96 -19.68 -17.58
N ARG A 247 2.17 -19.56 -18.64
CA ARG A 247 0.70 -19.74 -18.57
C ARG A 247 0.34 -21.12 -18.03
N ILE A 248 0.98 -22.18 -18.52
CA ILE A 248 0.80 -23.54 -18.01
C ILE A 248 1.19 -23.63 -16.53
N ALA A 249 2.37 -23.08 -16.16
CA ALA A 249 2.83 -23.13 -14.78
C ALA A 249 1.88 -22.43 -13.79
N PHE A 250 1.33 -21.25 -14.14
CA PHE A 250 0.32 -20.57 -13.33
C PHE A 250 -1.01 -21.33 -13.29
N SER A 251 -1.43 -21.92 -14.42
CA SER A 251 -2.68 -22.71 -14.52
C SER A 251 -2.61 -23.97 -13.64
N LEU A 252 -1.48 -24.65 -13.59
CA LEU A 252 -1.25 -25.79 -12.71
C LEU A 252 -1.28 -25.38 -11.23
N LYS A 253 -0.66 -24.25 -10.87
CA LYS A 253 -0.73 -23.70 -9.49
C LYS A 253 -2.17 -23.39 -9.08
N LEU A 254 -2.95 -22.80 -9.98
CA LEU A 254 -4.37 -22.49 -9.74
C LEU A 254 -5.18 -23.78 -9.58
N PHE A 255 -4.92 -24.81 -10.41
CA PHE A 255 -5.54 -26.12 -10.29
C PHE A 255 -5.21 -26.79 -8.96
N MET A 256 -3.94 -26.82 -8.55
CA MET A 256 -3.54 -27.36 -7.24
C MET A 256 -4.22 -26.65 -6.07
N LEU A 257 -4.54 -25.35 -6.23
CA LEU A 257 -5.18 -24.57 -5.21
C LEU A 257 -6.69 -24.81 -5.11
N ASN A 258 -7.40 -24.99 -6.23
CA ASN A 258 -8.86 -25.04 -6.26
C ASN A 258 -9.49 -26.32 -6.87
N GLY A 259 -8.68 -27.22 -7.42
CA GLY A 259 -9.11 -28.50 -7.99
C GLY A 259 -9.95 -28.41 -9.28
N SER A 260 -10.05 -27.23 -9.91
CA SER A 260 -10.94 -27.03 -11.05
C SER A 260 -10.32 -27.45 -12.39
N VAL A 261 -10.57 -28.69 -12.83
CA VAL A 261 -10.13 -29.19 -14.14
C VAL A 261 -10.66 -28.34 -15.29
N LYS A 262 -11.92 -27.88 -15.20
CA LYS A 262 -12.54 -27.01 -16.23
C LYS A 262 -11.75 -25.70 -16.41
N LYS A 263 -11.33 -25.06 -15.30
CA LYS A 263 -10.48 -23.85 -15.36
C LYS A 263 -9.09 -24.15 -15.91
N LEU A 264 -8.50 -25.28 -15.51
CA LEU A 264 -7.19 -25.70 -16.02
C LEU A 264 -7.21 -25.85 -17.55
N VAL A 265 -8.14 -26.66 -18.08
CA VAL A 265 -8.27 -26.87 -19.54
C VAL A 265 -8.49 -25.55 -20.27
N LYS A 266 -9.45 -24.73 -19.81
CA LYS A 266 -9.73 -23.42 -20.42
C LYS A 266 -8.49 -22.49 -20.45
N ASN A 267 -7.68 -22.50 -19.42
CA ASN A 267 -6.50 -21.62 -19.34
C ASN A 267 -5.32 -22.13 -20.19
N ILE A 268 -5.22 -23.45 -20.39
CA ILE A 268 -4.17 -24.04 -21.23
C ILE A 268 -4.52 -23.90 -22.73
N MET A 269 -5.81 -24.02 -23.07
CA MET A 269 -6.29 -24.02 -24.47
C MET A 269 -6.47 -22.60 -25.06
N ARG A 270 -6.33 -21.55 -24.29
CA ARG A 270 -6.31 -20.15 -24.75
C ARG A 270 -4.96 -19.78 -25.34
#